data_c864524023073b1d41dc0dc828b71941
#
_entry.id   c864524023073b1d41dc0dc828b71941
#
_cell.length_a   1.000
_cell.length_b   1.000
_cell.length_c   1.000
_cell.angle_alpha   90.00
_cell.angle_beta   90.00
_cell.angle_gamma   90.00
#
_symmetry.space_group_name_H-M   'P 1'
#
loop_
_entity.id
_entity.type
_entity.pdbx_description
1 polymer ?
#
loop_
_entity_poly.entity_id
_entity_poly.type
_entity_poly.pdbx_seq_one_letter_code
_entity_poly.pdbx_strand_id
1 'polypeptide(L)'
;MNHIIKKTMPALLGSLALLSACQSEQEVGSTLYPVEEGSNQPKLYIHDLQSEGNKGTLRVINANSVATVPNDTVSFYVRLSEPAERDIEVSVVEDSTAAVATGDRVVMNQGALQLLSPTVTIAKGSKQSAMPFKVALKKGAALNKLIADGKNGAAALVLKASDGLAVAKNYSKMLINVDYTKTNIYTDGDVSGLTELSTSDYAVYDENYNSLSRLCDGSTSSYWYGFSTNPHTFYISLTGAETLQGIQLLRTARYKFWFVKSLIVETSTDGLTWTEQGVVKYPDEFALSEDEATLRFYSPVSASYIRLVNVLGNASRYIMLGEIKVFK
;
A
#
# COMPACT_ATOMS: atom_id res chain seq x y z
N MET A 1 -7.13 45.56 68.98
CA MET A 1 -8.54 45.16 69.16
C MET A 1 -8.77 43.99 68.24
N ASN A 2 -8.64 42.79 68.79
CA ASN A 2 -9.67 41.78 68.99
C ASN A 2 -10.38 41.39 67.67
N HIS A 3 -10.35 40.17 67.11
CA HIS A 3 -10.75 38.90 67.71
C HIS A 3 -10.16 37.68 66.99
N ILE A 4 -9.63 36.81 67.80
CA ILE A 4 -9.38 35.39 67.48
C ILE A 4 -10.73 34.68 67.46
N ILE A 5 -11.03 33.89 66.40
CA ILE A 5 -11.93 32.75 66.54
C ILE A 5 -11.31 31.53 65.82
N LYS A 6 -10.92 30.59 66.65
CA LYS A 6 -10.67 29.18 66.32
C LYS A 6 -11.95 28.54 65.78
N LYS A 7 -11.88 27.79 64.76
CA LYS A 7 -12.75 26.62 64.55
C LYS A 7 -11.97 25.44 63.95
N THR A 8 -11.96 24.50 64.80
CA THR A 8 -11.46 23.11 64.67
C THR A 8 -11.95 22.35 63.53
N MET A 9 -11.07 21.38 63.02
CA MET A 9 -11.25 20.23 62.16
C MET A 9 -12.61 19.52 62.32
N PRO A 10 -13.06 18.87 61.22
CA PRO A 10 -12.80 17.44 61.16
C PRO A 10 -12.14 16.98 59.82
N ALA A 11 -10.90 16.62 59.91
CA ALA A 11 -10.29 15.66 59.05
C ALA A 11 -10.74 14.26 59.48
N LEU A 12 -10.85 13.35 58.55
CA LEU A 12 -11.09 11.91 58.68
C LEU A 12 -12.50 11.45 58.33
N LEU A 13 -12.82 11.45 57.03
CA LEU A 13 -13.77 10.49 56.43
C LEU A 13 -13.78 10.58 54.87
N GLY A 14 -12.62 10.62 54.28
CA GLY A 14 -12.50 10.68 52.80
C GLY A 14 -11.45 9.74 52.20
N SER A 15 -10.85 8.84 52.95
CA SER A 15 -9.72 8.03 52.49
C SER A 15 -10.01 6.54 52.33
N LEU A 16 -11.29 6.13 52.27
CA LEU A 16 -11.64 4.70 52.07
C LEU A 16 -12.40 4.40 50.77
N ALA A 17 -12.48 5.35 49.84
CA ALA A 17 -13.18 5.13 48.56
C ALA A 17 -12.24 5.06 47.34
N LEU A 18 -10.92 5.04 47.53
CA LEU A 18 -9.94 4.94 46.42
C LEU A 18 -9.24 3.58 46.31
N LEU A 19 -9.66 2.59 47.09
CA LEU A 19 -9.08 1.23 47.01
C LEU A 19 -9.94 0.21 46.23
N SER A 20 -11.04 0.62 45.62
CA SER A 20 -11.86 -0.30 44.78
C SER A 20 -11.72 -0.05 43.27
N ALA A 21 -10.72 0.72 42.83
CA ALA A 21 -10.39 0.90 41.43
C ALA A 21 -9.18 0.05 40.95
N CYS A 22 -8.68 -0.86 41.78
CA CYS A 22 -7.91 -2.00 41.29
C CYS A 22 -8.90 -3.10 40.87
N GLN A 23 -9.64 -2.83 39.80
CA GLN A 23 -10.33 -3.90 39.10
C GLN A 23 -9.27 -4.70 38.33
N SER A 24 -9.05 -5.89 38.88
CA SER A 24 -8.58 -7.10 38.19
C SER A 24 -7.56 -6.81 37.09
N GLU A 25 -6.28 -6.80 37.49
CA GLU A 25 -5.27 -7.33 36.58
C GLU A 25 -5.85 -8.63 36.04
N GLN A 26 -6.02 -8.71 34.70
CA GLN A 26 -6.31 -9.98 34.08
C GLN A 26 -5.25 -10.95 34.56
N GLU A 27 -5.67 -12.02 35.23
CA GLU A 27 -4.75 -13.06 35.69
C GLU A 27 -3.83 -13.41 34.53
N VAL A 28 -2.52 -13.38 34.79
CA VAL A 28 -1.50 -13.89 33.87
C VAL A 28 -1.83 -15.37 33.64
N GLY A 29 -2.49 -15.65 32.51
CA GLY A 29 -3.06 -16.97 32.18
C GLY A 29 -4.54 -16.97 31.85
N SER A 30 -5.29 -15.84 32.05
CA SER A 30 -6.62 -15.72 31.45
C SER A 30 -6.46 -15.72 29.93
N THR A 31 -7.15 -16.68 29.28
CA THR A 31 -7.12 -16.83 27.85
C THR A 31 -7.49 -15.48 27.19
N LEU A 32 -6.66 -14.96 26.31
CA LEU A 32 -6.88 -13.77 25.48
C LEU A 32 -8.20 -13.85 24.66
N TYR A 33 -8.94 -14.92 24.82
CA TYR A 33 -10.14 -15.27 24.09
C TYR A 33 -11.28 -15.48 25.08
N PRO A 34 -12.40 -14.78 24.95
CA PRO A 34 -13.58 -15.06 25.76
C PRO A 34 -13.95 -16.54 25.58
N VAL A 35 -13.86 -17.30 26.63
CA VAL A 35 -14.42 -18.66 26.70
C VAL A 35 -15.94 -18.43 26.67
N GLU A 36 -16.60 -18.78 25.56
CA GLU A 36 -18.05 -18.83 25.56
C GLU A 36 -18.49 -19.80 26.64
N GLU A 37 -19.28 -19.31 27.60
CA GLU A 37 -19.79 -20.15 28.69
C GLU A 37 -20.43 -21.42 28.11
N GLY A 38 -19.89 -22.57 28.48
CA GLY A 38 -20.48 -23.86 28.20
C GLY A 38 -19.69 -24.83 27.31
N SER A 39 -18.48 -24.49 26.82
CA SER A 39 -17.69 -25.43 26.00
C SER A 39 -16.21 -25.44 26.37
N ASN A 40 -15.81 -26.46 27.12
CA ASN A 40 -14.39 -26.83 27.35
C ASN A 40 -13.74 -27.49 26.11
N GLN A 41 -14.38 -27.44 24.95
CA GLN A 41 -13.87 -28.04 23.73
C GLN A 41 -12.86 -27.11 23.05
N PRO A 42 -11.74 -27.65 22.53
CA PRO A 42 -10.79 -26.88 21.75
C PRO A 42 -11.47 -26.18 20.57
N LYS A 43 -11.09 -24.91 20.33
CA LYS A 43 -11.68 -24.10 19.25
C LYS A 43 -10.60 -23.68 18.24
N LEU A 44 -10.93 -23.78 16.97
CA LEU A 44 -10.13 -23.25 15.87
C LEU A 44 -10.32 -21.72 15.77
N TYR A 45 -9.24 -20.99 15.49
CA TYR A 45 -9.28 -19.56 15.30
C TYR A 45 -8.14 -19.05 14.41
N ILE A 46 -8.35 -17.88 13.80
CA ILE A 46 -7.32 -17.13 13.09
C ILE A 46 -6.77 -16.08 14.05
N HIS A 47 -5.47 -16.02 14.19
CA HIS A 47 -4.81 -14.97 14.94
C HIS A 47 -3.61 -14.48 14.15
N ASP A 48 -3.71 -13.28 13.63
CA ASP A 48 -2.61 -12.59 12.98
C ASP A 48 -2.07 -11.51 13.94
N LEU A 49 -0.87 -11.77 14.46
CA LEU A 49 -0.18 -10.85 15.37
C LEU A 49 0.32 -9.57 14.67
N GLN A 50 0.38 -9.57 13.34
CA GLN A 50 0.91 -8.47 12.55
C GLN A 50 -0.18 -7.53 12.02
N SER A 51 -1.45 -7.95 12.07
CA SER A 51 -2.57 -7.15 11.60
C SER A 51 -3.61 -6.95 12.69
N GLU A 52 -4.06 -5.72 12.89
CA GLU A 52 -5.20 -5.43 13.74
C GLU A 52 -6.47 -6.09 13.18
N GLY A 53 -6.96 -7.12 13.86
CA GLY A 53 -8.24 -7.75 13.60
C GLY A 53 -8.27 -8.69 12.40
N ASN A 54 -7.22 -9.49 12.16
CA ASN A 54 -7.17 -10.49 11.07
C ASN A 54 -7.46 -9.86 9.72
N LYS A 55 -6.65 -8.90 9.29
CA LYS A 55 -6.76 -8.21 8.01
C LYS A 55 -5.50 -8.39 7.18
N GLY A 56 -5.67 -8.56 5.87
CA GLY A 56 -4.59 -8.53 4.90
C GLY A 56 -4.94 -7.63 3.74
N THR A 57 -3.95 -7.22 2.95
CA THR A 57 -4.15 -6.34 1.79
C THR A 57 -3.55 -6.96 0.56
N LEU A 58 -4.30 -6.94 -0.54
CA LEU A 58 -3.88 -7.29 -1.90
C LEU A 58 -4.06 -6.06 -2.79
N ARG A 59 -3.25 -5.95 -3.85
CA ARG A 59 -3.27 -4.79 -4.74
C ARG A 59 -3.76 -5.15 -6.13
N VAL A 60 -4.42 -4.20 -6.77
CA VAL A 60 -4.79 -4.22 -8.19
C VAL A 60 -4.32 -2.93 -8.85
N ILE A 61 -3.60 -3.06 -9.92
CA ILE A 61 -3.12 -1.94 -10.72
C ILE A 61 -3.80 -1.98 -12.08
N ASN A 62 -4.49 -0.91 -12.44
CA ASN A 62 -5.07 -0.74 -13.77
C ASN A 62 -4.18 0.21 -14.59
N ALA A 63 -3.33 -0.40 -15.40
CA ALA A 63 -2.39 0.29 -16.29
C ALA A 63 -2.98 0.33 -17.71
N ASN A 64 -3.46 1.51 -18.16
CA ASN A 64 -4.01 1.70 -19.52
C ASN A 64 -5.03 0.62 -19.93
N SER A 65 -5.98 0.33 -19.04
CA SER A 65 -6.99 -0.72 -19.21
C SER A 65 -6.43 -2.16 -19.16
N VAL A 66 -5.15 -2.35 -18.93
CA VAL A 66 -4.56 -3.65 -18.62
C VAL A 66 -4.46 -3.80 -17.12
N ALA A 67 -5.27 -4.73 -16.58
CA ALA A 67 -5.19 -5.00 -15.15
C ALA A 67 -3.97 -5.86 -14.83
N THR A 68 -3.09 -5.33 -14.03
CA THR A 68 -1.97 -6.07 -13.44
C THR A 68 -2.33 -6.37 -12.00
N VAL A 69 -2.32 -7.65 -11.66
CA VAL A 69 -2.38 -8.12 -10.28
C VAL A 69 -0.95 -8.43 -9.90
N PRO A 70 -0.32 -7.65 -9.01
CA PRO A 70 0.98 -8.01 -8.47
C PRO A 70 0.92 -9.42 -7.88
N ASN A 71 2.07 -10.10 -7.78
CA ASN A 71 2.15 -11.42 -7.15
C ASN A 71 2.00 -11.32 -5.61
N ASP A 72 1.15 -10.42 -5.17
CA ASP A 72 0.86 -10.22 -3.76
C ASP A 72 0.09 -11.43 -3.22
N THR A 73 0.49 -11.88 -2.04
CA THR A 73 -0.22 -12.92 -1.30
C THR A 73 -0.41 -12.46 0.14
N VAL A 74 -1.58 -12.77 0.69
CA VAL A 74 -1.82 -12.70 2.13
C VAL A 74 -1.61 -14.09 2.71
N SER A 75 -0.82 -14.15 3.78
CA SER A 75 -0.52 -15.41 4.49
C SER A 75 -0.97 -15.29 5.94
N PHE A 76 -1.63 -16.32 6.47
CA PHE A 76 -2.06 -16.36 7.86
C PHE A 76 -2.10 -17.78 8.40
N TYR A 77 -1.86 -17.93 9.70
CA TYR A 77 -1.89 -19.22 10.40
C TYR A 77 -3.24 -19.44 11.09
N VAL A 78 -3.61 -20.69 11.18
CA VAL A 78 -4.74 -21.14 12.03
C VAL A 78 -4.18 -21.73 13.31
N ARG A 79 -4.89 -21.47 14.39
CA ARG A 79 -4.53 -21.93 15.72
C ARG A 79 -5.67 -22.71 16.35
N LEU A 80 -5.29 -23.53 17.34
CA LEU A 80 -6.18 -24.23 18.23
C LEU A 80 -5.97 -23.71 19.66
N SER A 81 -7.02 -23.57 20.44
CA SER A 81 -6.94 -23.07 21.81
C SER A 81 -6.14 -23.99 22.74
N GLU A 82 -6.15 -25.29 22.45
CA GLU A 82 -5.41 -26.34 23.17
C GLU A 82 -4.54 -27.13 22.19
N PRO A 83 -3.49 -27.86 22.67
CA PRO A 83 -2.71 -28.74 21.81
C PRO A 83 -3.58 -29.80 21.14
N ALA A 84 -3.35 -30.03 19.85
CA ALA A 84 -4.10 -30.99 19.08
C ALA A 84 -3.85 -32.42 19.61
N GLU A 85 -4.88 -33.19 19.86
CA GLU A 85 -4.75 -34.59 20.27
C GLU A 85 -4.36 -35.54 19.14
N ARG A 86 -4.63 -35.11 17.90
CA ARG A 86 -4.33 -35.80 16.64
C ARG A 86 -4.02 -34.74 15.56
N ASP A 87 -3.57 -35.17 14.40
CA ASP A 87 -3.46 -34.28 13.24
C ASP A 87 -4.86 -33.79 12.83
N ILE A 88 -4.97 -32.47 12.61
CA ILE A 88 -6.23 -31.81 12.25
C ILE A 88 -6.03 -31.08 10.91
N GLU A 89 -6.76 -31.52 9.91
CA GLU A 89 -6.82 -30.79 8.65
C GLU A 89 -7.85 -29.66 8.74
N VAL A 90 -7.44 -28.44 8.40
CA VAL A 90 -8.27 -27.24 8.46
C VAL A 90 -8.42 -26.65 7.08
N SER A 91 -9.61 -26.18 6.74
CA SER A 91 -9.90 -25.47 5.49
C SER A 91 -10.53 -24.10 5.74
N VAL A 92 -10.41 -23.23 4.73
CA VAL A 92 -11.11 -21.94 4.67
C VAL A 92 -11.90 -21.85 3.38
N VAL A 93 -12.94 -21.04 3.39
CA VAL A 93 -13.72 -20.74 2.19
C VAL A 93 -13.89 -19.24 2.05
N GLU A 94 -13.95 -18.78 0.81
CA GLU A 94 -14.39 -17.42 0.55
C GLU A 94 -15.88 -17.28 0.87
N ASP A 95 -16.22 -16.20 1.59
CA ASP A 95 -17.60 -15.88 1.93
C ASP A 95 -17.81 -14.37 1.81
N SER A 96 -18.46 -13.96 0.72
CA SER A 96 -18.75 -12.54 0.47
C SER A 96 -19.70 -11.92 1.50
N THR A 97 -20.52 -12.72 2.18
CA THR A 97 -21.43 -12.22 3.23
C THR A 97 -20.72 -11.91 4.54
N ALA A 98 -19.55 -12.50 4.75
CA ALA A 98 -18.69 -12.24 5.90
C ALA A 98 -17.76 -11.04 5.71
N ALA A 99 -17.64 -10.55 4.46
CA ALA A 99 -16.85 -9.36 4.14
C ALA A 99 -17.50 -8.09 4.70
N VAL A 100 -16.68 -7.17 5.18
CA VAL A 100 -17.12 -5.88 5.71
C VAL A 100 -16.46 -4.77 4.91
N ALA A 101 -17.27 -4.00 4.21
CA ALA A 101 -16.82 -2.80 3.53
C ALA A 101 -16.62 -1.67 4.56
N THR A 102 -15.43 -1.07 4.57
CA THR A 102 -15.08 0.08 5.40
C THR A 102 -14.52 1.19 4.53
N GLY A 103 -14.87 2.44 4.85
CA GLY A 103 -14.45 3.58 4.04
C GLY A 103 -15.11 3.56 2.66
N ASP A 104 -14.29 3.71 1.62
CA ASP A 104 -14.69 3.72 0.20
C ASP A 104 -14.74 2.33 -0.46
N ARG A 105 -14.53 1.25 0.32
CA ARG A 105 -14.49 -0.11 -0.20
C ARG A 105 -15.87 -0.64 -0.52
N VAL A 106 -15.93 -1.51 -1.51
CA VAL A 106 -17.13 -2.29 -1.85
C VAL A 106 -16.88 -3.76 -1.57
N VAL A 107 -17.91 -4.47 -1.12
CA VAL A 107 -17.82 -5.93 -0.98
C VAL A 107 -17.70 -6.55 -2.37
N MET A 108 -16.66 -7.35 -2.58
CA MET A 108 -16.45 -8.06 -3.83
C MET A 108 -17.39 -9.25 -3.96
N ASN A 109 -17.78 -9.54 -5.20
CA ASN A 109 -18.56 -10.74 -5.47
C ASN A 109 -17.73 -12.00 -5.16
N GLN A 110 -18.43 -13.09 -4.81
CA GLN A 110 -17.85 -14.42 -4.63
C GLN A 110 -16.97 -14.83 -5.83
N GLY A 111 -15.83 -15.44 -5.55
CA GLY A 111 -14.86 -15.85 -6.55
C GLY A 111 -13.78 -14.79 -6.84
N ALA A 112 -13.61 -13.81 -5.94
CA ALA A 112 -12.55 -12.81 -6.00
C ALA A 112 -11.19 -13.34 -5.56
N LEU A 113 -11.17 -14.39 -4.71
CA LEU A 113 -9.96 -14.91 -4.10
C LEU A 113 -9.57 -16.27 -4.67
N GLN A 114 -8.26 -16.50 -4.78
CA GLN A 114 -7.66 -17.78 -5.09
C GLN A 114 -6.89 -18.30 -3.88
N LEU A 115 -7.33 -19.43 -3.34
CA LEU A 115 -6.60 -20.14 -2.31
C LEU A 115 -5.43 -20.90 -2.94
N LEU A 116 -4.20 -20.50 -2.61
CA LEU A 116 -2.98 -21.17 -3.06
C LEU A 116 -2.63 -22.36 -2.15
N SER A 117 -3.13 -22.34 -0.92
CA SER A 117 -3.09 -23.45 0.05
C SER A 117 -4.52 -23.67 0.51
N PRO A 118 -5.27 -24.63 -0.06
CA PRO A 118 -6.69 -24.81 0.24
C PRO A 118 -6.92 -25.45 1.63
N THR A 119 -5.95 -26.23 2.11
CA THR A 119 -5.95 -26.85 3.43
C THR A 119 -4.60 -26.67 4.11
N VAL A 120 -4.61 -26.69 5.45
CA VAL A 120 -3.41 -26.72 6.30
C VAL A 120 -3.61 -27.71 7.44
N THR A 121 -2.52 -28.25 7.99
CA THR A 121 -2.57 -29.22 9.08
C THR A 121 -2.01 -28.62 10.37
N ILE A 122 -2.74 -28.82 11.48
CA ILE A 122 -2.23 -28.65 12.83
C ILE A 122 -1.81 -30.05 13.31
N ALA A 123 -0.50 -30.24 13.47
CA ALA A 123 0.03 -31.51 13.86
C ALA A 123 -0.32 -31.87 15.33
N LYS A 124 -0.41 -33.13 15.63
CA LYS A 124 -0.59 -33.63 17.02
C LYS A 124 0.42 -32.97 17.97
N GLY A 125 -0.07 -32.50 19.10
CA GLY A 125 0.71 -31.76 20.11
C GLY A 125 0.96 -30.28 19.78
N SER A 126 0.60 -29.80 18.59
CA SER A 126 0.75 -28.41 18.19
C SER A 126 -0.53 -27.60 18.46
N LYS A 127 -0.36 -26.30 18.68
CA LYS A 127 -1.45 -25.31 18.75
C LYS A 127 -1.58 -24.46 17.47
N GLN A 128 -0.74 -24.67 16.45
CA GLN A 128 -0.71 -23.87 15.23
C GLN A 128 -0.46 -24.73 14.01
N SER A 129 -1.04 -24.35 12.89
CA SER A 129 -0.76 -25.01 11.61
C SER A 129 0.73 -24.90 11.24
N ALA A 130 1.28 -26.00 10.71
CA ALA A 130 2.69 -26.07 10.30
C ALA A 130 3.00 -25.08 9.16
N MET A 131 2.03 -24.87 8.26
CA MET A 131 2.12 -23.95 7.13
C MET A 131 0.99 -22.93 7.21
N PRO A 132 1.20 -21.71 6.68
CA PRO A 132 0.13 -20.72 6.57
C PRO A 132 -0.83 -21.06 5.42
N PHE A 133 -2.07 -20.63 5.53
CA PHE A 133 -2.88 -20.37 4.36
C PHE A 133 -2.24 -19.27 3.52
N LYS A 134 -2.30 -19.41 2.19
CA LYS A 134 -1.88 -18.38 1.25
C LYS A 134 -3.03 -18.10 0.29
N VAL A 135 -3.32 -16.80 0.11
CA VAL A 135 -4.39 -16.32 -0.76
C VAL A 135 -3.90 -15.21 -1.67
N ALA A 136 -4.34 -15.22 -2.90
CA ALA A 136 -4.10 -14.20 -3.92
C ALA A 136 -5.42 -13.75 -4.53
N LEU A 137 -5.40 -12.69 -5.33
CA LEU A 137 -6.55 -12.31 -6.16
C LEU A 137 -6.73 -13.30 -7.31
N LYS A 138 -7.99 -13.66 -7.57
CA LYS A 138 -8.37 -14.50 -8.70
C LYS A 138 -8.74 -13.64 -9.89
N LYS A 139 -8.09 -13.86 -11.02
CA LYS A 139 -8.52 -13.25 -12.29
C LYS A 139 -9.89 -13.80 -12.68
N GLY A 140 -10.87 -12.92 -12.88
CA GLY A 140 -12.24 -13.33 -13.22
C GLY A 140 -13.26 -12.21 -13.06
N ALA A 141 -14.54 -12.56 -13.12
CA ALA A 141 -15.66 -11.59 -13.16
C ALA A 141 -15.69 -10.64 -11.94
N ALA A 142 -15.41 -11.13 -10.74
CA ALA A 142 -15.41 -10.32 -9.53
C ALA A 142 -14.32 -9.22 -9.58
N LEU A 143 -13.10 -9.59 -10.01
CA LEU A 143 -12.00 -8.65 -10.18
C LEU A 143 -12.27 -7.67 -11.34
N ASN A 144 -12.77 -8.15 -12.47
CA ASN A 144 -13.10 -7.30 -13.61
C ASN A 144 -14.16 -6.25 -13.26
N LYS A 145 -15.17 -6.63 -12.45
CA LYS A 145 -16.15 -5.68 -11.95
C LYS A 145 -15.52 -4.61 -11.07
N LEU A 146 -14.64 -5.00 -10.13
CA LEU A 146 -13.94 -4.05 -9.26
C LEU A 146 -13.14 -3.02 -10.09
N ILE A 147 -12.42 -3.50 -11.12
CA ILE A 147 -11.63 -2.67 -12.03
C ILE A 147 -12.53 -1.71 -12.82
N ALA A 148 -13.66 -2.20 -13.34
CA ALA A 148 -14.60 -1.37 -14.09
C ALA A 148 -15.24 -0.29 -13.20
N ASP A 149 -15.53 -0.62 -11.95
CA ASP A 149 -16.09 0.31 -10.96
C ASP A 149 -15.03 1.31 -10.45
N GLY A 150 -13.74 1.03 -10.63
CA GLY A 150 -12.62 1.89 -10.17
C GLY A 150 -12.60 2.08 -8.66
N LYS A 151 -12.96 1.06 -7.88
CA LYS A 151 -13.11 1.14 -6.43
C LYS A 151 -12.18 0.19 -5.70
N ASN A 152 -11.91 0.51 -4.45
CA ASN A 152 -11.29 -0.42 -3.50
C ASN A 152 -12.27 -1.53 -3.15
N GLY A 153 -11.75 -2.74 -2.88
CA GLY A 153 -12.54 -3.92 -2.57
C GLY A 153 -12.38 -4.44 -1.15
N ALA A 154 -13.33 -5.25 -0.72
CA ALA A 154 -13.27 -6.04 0.49
C ALA A 154 -13.80 -7.45 0.22
N ALA A 155 -13.06 -8.48 0.66
CA ALA A 155 -13.43 -9.88 0.62
C ALA A 155 -13.17 -10.53 1.97
N ALA A 156 -13.65 -11.75 2.20
CA ALA A 156 -13.38 -12.48 3.42
C ALA A 156 -13.16 -13.97 3.17
N LEU A 157 -12.31 -14.56 3.98
CA LEU A 157 -12.17 -16.01 4.15
C LEU A 157 -12.70 -16.41 5.51
N VAL A 158 -13.45 -17.48 5.58
CA VAL A 158 -14.05 -18.00 6.82
C VAL A 158 -13.53 -19.39 7.08
N LEU A 159 -13.12 -19.65 8.33
CA LEU A 159 -12.76 -20.99 8.78
C LEU A 159 -13.94 -21.93 8.71
N LYS A 160 -13.71 -23.13 8.20
CA LYS A 160 -14.67 -24.23 8.29
C LYS A 160 -14.42 -25.05 9.55
N ALA A 161 -15.50 -25.43 10.21
CA ALA A 161 -15.42 -26.42 11.26
C ALA A 161 -14.86 -27.72 10.67
N SER A 162 -13.93 -28.36 11.39
CA SER A 162 -13.27 -29.58 10.97
C SER A 162 -13.26 -30.57 12.12
N ASP A 163 -13.50 -31.82 11.81
CA ASP A 163 -13.35 -32.94 12.75
C ASP A 163 -14.12 -32.80 14.07
N GLY A 164 -15.28 -32.14 14.03
CA GLY A 164 -16.09 -31.87 15.22
C GLY A 164 -15.58 -30.73 16.09
N LEU A 165 -14.52 -30.01 15.68
CA LEU A 165 -14.01 -28.86 16.38
C LEU A 165 -14.85 -27.62 16.03
N ALA A 166 -15.20 -26.85 17.05
CA ALA A 166 -15.88 -25.56 16.88
C ALA A 166 -14.89 -24.49 16.41
N VAL A 167 -15.41 -23.48 15.73
CA VAL A 167 -14.66 -22.28 15.37
C VAL A 167 -15.01 -21.15 16.33
N ALA A 168 -14.02 -20.43 16.82
CA ALA A 168 -14.20 -19.29 17.70
C ALA A 168 -14.91 -18.14 16.97
N LYS A 169 -16.07 -17.69 17.47
CA LYS A 169 -16.97 -16.74 16.81
C LYS A 169 -16.30 -15.45 16.34
N ASN A 170 -15.49 -14.84 17.21
CA ASN A 170 -14.87 -13.53 16.92
C ASN A 170 -13.59 -13.62 16.07
N TYR A 171 -13.02 -14.82 15.92
CA TYR A 171 -11.74 -15.06 15.23
C TYR A 171 -11.89 -16.11 14.13
N SER A 172 -13.06 -16.19 13.55
CA SER A 172 -13.42 -17.17 12.52
C SER A 172 -13.07 -16.75 11.10
N LYS A 173 -12.68 -15.50 10.90
CA LYS A 173 -12.50 -14.94 9.56
C LYS A 173 -11.21 -14.13 9.39
N MET A 174 -10.69 -14.13 8.17
CA MET A 174 -9.66 -13.24 7.65
C MET A 174 -10.28 -12.27 6.66
N LEU A 175 -10.18 -10.98 6.93
CA LEU A 175 -10.63 -9.93 6.03
C LEU A 175 -9.52 -9.60 5.03
N ILE A 176 -9.88 -9.50 3.76
CA ILE A 176 -8.95 -9.17 2.68
C ILE A 176 -9.37 -7.83 2.07
N ASN A 177 -8.56 -6.83 2.29
CA ASN A 177 -8.68 -5.56 1.60
C ASN A 177 -8.06 -5.69 0.20
N VAL A 178 -8.68 -5.06 -0.78
CA VAL A 178 -8.14 -4.98 -2.14
C VAL A 178 -8.01 -3.51 -2.51
N ASP A 179 -6.76 -3.06 -2.63
CA ASP A 179 -6.46 -1.68 -2.99
C ASP A 179 -6.34 -1.55 -4.51
N TYR A 180 -7.25 -0.77 -5.09
CA TYR A 180 -7.27 -0.47 -6.51
C TYR A 180 -6.54 0.83 -6.79
N THR A 181 -5.61 0.79 -7.74
CA THR A 181 -4.89 1.98 -8.22
C THR A 181 -4.96 2.04 -9.75
N LYS A 182 -5.43 3.16 -10.28
CA LYS A 182 -5.32 3.45 -11.70
C LYS A 182 -4.02 4.20 -11.95
N THR A 183 -3.03 3.51 -12.48
CA THR A 183 -1.72 4.08 -12.84
C THR A 183 -1.00 3.18 -13.81
N ASN A 184 -0.27 3.78 -14.73
CA ASN A 184 0.70 3.08 -15.58
C ASN A 184 2.14 3.28 -15.10
N ILE A 185 2.35 3.99 -13.98
CA ILE A 185 3.69 4.31 -13.46
C ILE A 185 3.96 3.53 -12.17
N TYR A 186 5.18 3.00 -12.05
CA TYR A 186 5.76 2.53 -10.78
C TYR A 186 7.19 3.10 -10.62
N THR A 187 7.66 3.19 -9.39
CA THR A 187 8.87 3.92 -9.02
C THR A 187 9.93 3.07 -8.31
N ASP A 188 9.66 1.80 -8.11
CA ASP A 188 10.52 0.81 -7.43
C ASP A 188 11.34 -0.06 -8.41
N GLY A 189 11.33 0.28 -9.70
CA GLY A 189 12.11 -0.39 -10.73
C GLY A 189 13.38 0.39 -11.11
N ASP A 190 14.35 -0.32 -11.66
CA ASP A 190 15.53 0.26 -12.31
C ASP A 190 15.34 0.36 -13.84
N VAL A 191 16.30 0.97 -14.52
CA VAL A 191 16.32 1.10 -15.98
C VAL A 191 17.20 0.03 -16.66
N SER A 192 17.68 -0.96 -15.91
CA SER A 192 18.49 -2.04 -16.46
C SER A 192 17.72 -2.83 -17.51
N GLY A 193 18.37 -3.14 -18.62
CA GLY A 193 17.74 -3.83 -19.76
C GLY A 193 16.87 -2.95 -20.66
N LEU A 194 16.71 -1.66 -20.37
CA LEU A 194 16.10 -0.68 -21.27
C LEU A 194 17.13 -0.02 -22.17
N THR A 195 16.68 0.50 -23.29
CA THR A 195 17.48 1.31 -24.20
C THR A 195 17.23 2.80 -23.94
N GLU A 196 18.25 3.52 -23.48
CA GLU A 196 18.19 4.99 -23.34
C GLU A 196 18.15 5.64 -24.73
N LEU A 197 17.26 6.60 -24.94
CA LEU A 197 17.24 7.45 -26.11
C LEU A 197 18.47 8.37 -26.09
N SER A 198 19.06 8.59 -27.27
CA SER A 198 20.12 9.59 -27.39
C SER A 198 19.59 10.99 -27.07
N THR A 199 20.42 11.84 -26.50
CA THR A 199 20.08 13.25 -26.25
C THR A 199 19.74 14.04 -27.52
N SER A 200 20.09 13.52 -28.70
CA SER A 200 19.66 14.06 -30.00
C SER A 200 18.24 13.66 -30.41
N ASP A 201 17.66 12.66 -29.77
CA ASP A 201 16.37 12.08 -30.13
C ASP A 201 15.19 12.77 -29.42
N TYR A 202 15.47 13.68 -28.50
CA TYR A 202 14.44 14.45 -27.80
C TYR A 202 14.95 15.83 -27.38
N ALA A 203 14.02 16.73 -27.10
CA ALA A 203 14.28 18.05 -26.55
C ALA A 203 13.33 18.33 -25.38
N VAL A 204 13.81 19.09 -24.39
CA VAL A 204 13.05 19.47 -23.20
C VAL A 204 12.74 20.95 -23.22
N TYR A 205 11.50 21.32 -22.85
CA TYR A 205 10.99 22.69 -22.79
C TYR A 205 10.26 22.95 -21.47
N ASP A 206 10.23 24.20 -21.04
CA ASP A 206 9.38 24.64 -19.92
C ASP A 206 7.92 24.92 -20.38
N GLU A 207 7.08 25.38 -19.44
CA GLU A 207 5.68 25.74 -19.69
C GLU A 207 5.47 26.88 -20.68
N ASN A 208 6.51 27.67 -20.94
CA ASN A 208 6.52 28.78 -21.94
C ASN A 208 7.20 28.37 -23.25
N TYR A 209 7.49 27.06 -23.41
CA TYR A 209 8.22 26.52 -24.55
C TYR A 209 9.65 27.05 -24.71
N ASN A 210 10.28 27.56 -23.64
CA ASN A 210 11.70 27.87 -23.68
C ASN A 210 12.49 26.55 -23.60
N SER A 211 13.51 26.44 -24.45
CA SER A 211 14.38 25.26 -24.49
C SER A 211 15.17 25.12 -23.19
N LEU A 212 15.12 23.92 -22.64
CA LEU A 212 15.85 23.51 -21.44
C LEU A 212 16.95 22.50 -21.81
N SER A 213 17.82 22.83 -22.77
CA SER A 213 18.88 21.93 -23.26
C SER A 213 19.78 21.36 -22.15
N ARG A 214 19.89 22.05 -21.02
CA ARG A 214 20.63 21.59 -19.83
C ARG A 214 20.05 20.35 -19.18
N LEU A 215 18.80 20.02 -19.47
CA LEU A 215 18.12 18.81 -18.95
C LEU A 215 18.22 17.60 -19.88
N CYS A 216 18.90 17.76 -21.03
CA CYS A 216 19.14 16.70 -22.00
C CYS A 216 20.50 16.87 -22.71
N ASP A 217 21.54 17.26 -21.96
CA ASP A 217 22.92 17.45 -22.48
C ASP A 217 23.89 16.33 -22.07
N GLY A 218 23.38 15.31 -21.39
CA GLY A 218 24.18 14.17 -20.91
C GLY A 218 24.99 14.49 -19.64
N SER A 219 24.69 15.60 -18.93
CA SER A 219 25.47 16.05 -17.80
C SER A 219 24.62 16.49 -16.60
N THR A 220 24.86 15.91 -15.45
CA THR A 220 24.25 16.37 -14.18
C THR A 220 25.00 17.57 -13.56
N SER A 221 26.08 18.05 -14.18
CA SER A 221 26.81 19.25 -13.74
C SER A 221 26.12 20.54 -14.19
N SER A 222 25.45 20.52 -15.32
CA SER A 222 24.45 21.51 -15.72
C SER A 222 23.14 21.21 -15.00
N TYR A 223 22.27 22.21 -14.83
CA TYR A 223 21.00 21.99 -14.16
C TYR A 223 20.00 23.10 -14.48
N TRP A 224 18.75 22.76 -14.32
CA TRP A 224 17.62 23.67 -14.21
C TRP A 224 17.19 23.82 -12.74
N TYR A 225 16.67 25.00 -12.37
CA TYR A 225 16.09 25.20 -11.04
C TYR A 225 14.82 26.05 -11.11
N GLY A 226 13.92 25.81 -10.15
CA GLY A 226 12.69 26.57 -9.94
C GLY A 226 12.36 26.68 -8.44
N PHE A 227 11.30 27.45 -8.11
CA PHE A 227 10.80 27.49 -6.74
C PHE A 227 9.98 26.24 -6.43
N SER A 228 10.31 25.55 -5.33
CA SER A 228 9.66 24.29 -4.95
C SER A 228 8.17 24.40 -4.63
N THR A 229 7.69 25.60 -4.29
CA THR A 229 6.28 25.90 -3.99
C THR A 229 5.43 26.10 -5.24
N ASN A 230 6.06 26.34 -6.37
CA ASN A 230 5.36 26.56 -7.63
C ASN A 230 5.36 25.23 -8.42
N PRO A 231 4.20 24.80 -8.93
CA PRO A 231 4.17 23.66 -9.81
C PRO A 231 4.82 24.02 -11.15
N HIS A 232 5.72 23.14 -11.62
CA HIS A 232 6.40 23.29 -12.91
C HIS A 232 5.89 22.26 -13.90
N THR A 233 5.99 22.59 -15.19
CA THR A 233 5.67 21.67 -16.28
C THR A 233 6.84 21.59 -17.23
N PHE A 234 7.26 20.35 -17.55
CA PHE A 234 8.27 20.07 -18.56
C PHE A 234 7.63 19.33 -19.74
N TYR A 235 7.87 19.82 -20.93
CA TYR A 235 7.50 19.15 -22.17
C TYR A 235 8.74 18.50 -22.77
N ILE A 236 8.62 17.22 -23.13
CA ILE A 236 9.66 16.44 -23.80
C ILE A 236 9.10 16.10 -25.18
N SER A 237 9.71 16.63 -26.22
CA SER A 237 9.36 16.36 -27.62
C SER A 237 10.35 15.37 -28.21
N LEU A 238 9.86 14.23 -28.67
CA LEU A 238 10.67 13.20 -29.34
C LEU A 238 10.77 13.53 -30.83
N THR A 239 11.87 13.12 -31.48
CA THR A 239 12.06 13.27 -32.92
C THR A 239 11.11 12.41 -33.75
N GLY A 240 10.53 11.37 -33.15
CA GLY A 240 9.54 10.47 -33.73
C GLY A 240 8.72 9.78 -32.67
N ALA A 241 7.73 9.00 -33.08
CA ALA A 241 6.97 8.15 -32.16
C ALA A 241 7.84 7.01 -31.67
N GLU A 242 7.94 6.85 -30.35
CA GLU A 242 8.70 5.80 -29.70
C GLU A 242 7.80 4.96 -28.77
N THR A 243 8.20 3.71 -28.51
CA THR A 243 7.53 2.87 -27.52
C THR A 243 8.25 3.01 -26.19
N LEU A 244 7.75 3.87 -25.34
CA LEU A 244 8.36 4.26 -24.09
C LEU A 244 8.13 3.23 -22.99
N GLN A 245 9.18 2.96 -22.21
CA GLN A 245 9.16 2.04 -21.07
C GLN A 245 9.55 2.70 -19.76
N GLY A 246 10.17 3.89 -19.80
CA GLY A 246 10.55 4.61 -18.58
C GLY A 246 11.07 6.02 -18.84
N ILE A 247 11.13 6.77 -17.75
CA ILE A 247 11.74 8.10 -17.66
C ILE A 247 12.57 8.12 -16.39
N GLN A 248 13.71 8.79 -16.42
CA GLN A 248 14.53 8.99 -15.24
C GLN A 248 14.85 10.48 -15.07
N LEU A 249 14.62 11.00 -13.89
CA LEU A 249 15.04 12.33 -13.49
C LEU A 249 16.30 12.17 -12.65
N LEU A 250 17.36 12.87 -13.01
CA LEU A 250 18.61 12.86 -12.28
C LEU A 250 18.77 14.14 -11.48
N ARG A 251 19.24 13.99 -10.25
CA ARG A 251 19.59 15.11 -9.39
C ARG A 251 20.86 15.78 -9.91
N THR A 252 20.95 17.09 -9.73
CA THR A 252 22.20 17.78 -10.02
C THR A 252 23.31 17.35 -9.05
N ALA A 253 24.51 17.11 -9.57
CA ALA A 253 25.68 16.77 -8.77
C ALA A 253 26.05 17.87 -7.75
N ARG A 254 25.63 19.12 -7.99
CA ARG A 254 26.03 20.31 -7.22
C ARG A 254 25.21 20.54 -5.96
N TYR A 255 23.89 20.23 -5.98
CA TYR A 255 22.97 20.56 -4.90
C TYR A 255 22.12 19.34 -4.52
N LYS A 256 22.49 18.70 -3.41
CA LYS A 256 21.97 17.39 -3.00
C LYS A 256 20.63 17.41 -2.21
N PHE A 257 20.09 18.61 -1.92
CA PHE A 257 18.91 18.73 -1.02
C PHE A 257 17.63 19.15 -1.72
N TRP A 258 17.68 19.40 -3.03
CA TRP A 258 16.55 19.98 -3.76
C TRP A 258 16.19 19.10 -4.95
N PHE A 259 15.32 18.15 -4.71
CA PHE A 259 14.94 17.20 -5.74
C PHE A 259 13.40 17.08 -5.84
N VAL A 260 12.89 16.27 -6.74
CA VAL A 260 11.48 16.05 -6.99
C VAL A 260 10.79 15.38 -5.81
N LYS A 261 9.60 15.87 -5.45
CA LYS A 261 8.69 15.27 -4.46
C LYS A 261 7.47 14.63 -5.13
N SER A 262 6.89 15.30 -6.10
CA SER A 262 5.72 14.79 -6.81
C SER A 262 5.63 15.33 -8.22
N LEU A 263 4.98 14.55 -9.08
CA LEU A 263 4.69 14.94 -10.46
C LEU A 263 3.55 14.07 -11.03
N ILE A 264 2.99 14.51 -12.15
CA ILE A 264 2.08 13.74 -12.99
C ILE A 264 2.79 13.49 -14.32
N VAL A 265 2.70 12.27 -14.82
CA VAL A 265 3.22 11.89 -16.14
C VAL A 265 2.07 11.80 -17.12
N GLU A 266 2.18 12.50 -18.21
CA GLU A 266 1.23 12.44 -19.32
C GLU A 266 1.99 12.19 -20.63
N THR A 267 1.35 11.51 -21.56
CA THR A 267 1.89 11.23 -22.90
C THR A 267 0.91 11.61 -23.97
N SER A 268 1.44 11.89 -25.18
CA SER A 268 0.65 12.26 -26.34
C SER A 268 1.33 11.76 -27.63
N THR A 269 0.55 11.46 -28.65
CA THR A 269 1.05 11.16 -30.00
C THR A 269 0.99 12.38 -30.92
N ASP A 270 0.15 13.37 -30.62
CA ASP A 270 -0.13 14.55 -31.47
C ASP A 270 0.26 15.90 -30.81
N GLY A 271 0.64 15.87 -29.52
CA GLY A 271 0.95 17.07 -28.74
C GLY A 271 -0.28 17.89 -28.30
N LEU A 272 -1.48 17.45 -28.66
CA LEU A 272 -2.75 18.14 -28.39
C LEU A 272 -3.60 17.37 -27.38
N THR A 273 -3.73 16.06 -27.59
CA THR A 273 -4.50 15.16 -26.72
C THR A 273 -3.56 14.44 -25.77
N TRP A 274 -3.75 14.64 -24.46
CA TRP A 274 -2.87 14.10 -23.43
C TRP A 274 -3.55 12.98 -22.64
N THR A 275 -2.82 11.90 -22.42
CA THR A 275 -3.26 10.77 -21.61
C THR A 275 -2.40 10.71 -20.35
N GLU A 276 -3.05 10.83 -19.18
CA GLU A 276 -2.39 10.65 -17.90
C GLU A 276 -1.93 9.21 -17.72
N GLN A 277 -0.65 9.02 -17.45
CA GLN A 277 -0.04 7.73 -17.17
C GLN A 277 -0.02 7.43 -15.67
N GLY A 278 0.06 8.44 -14.82
CA GLY A 278 -0.01 8.29 -13.39
C GLY A 278 0.53 9.49 -12.62
N VAL A 279 0.19 9.49 -11.32
CA VAL A 279 0.66 10.46 -10.34
C VAL A 279 1.74 9.82 -9.50
N VAL A 280 2.87 10.49 -9.36
CA VAL A 280 4.02 10.04 -8.56
C VAL A 280 4.15 10.92 -7.33
N LYS A 281 4.35 10.28 -6.19
CA LYS A 281 4.66 10.95 -4.91
C LYS A 281 5.77 10.20 -4.21
N TYR A 282 6.83 10.89 -3.86
CA TYR A 282 7.95 10.37 -3.10
C TYR A 282 7.83 10.77 -1.62
N PRO A 283 8.33 9.96 -0.68
CA PRO A 283 8.50 10.35 0.71
C PRO A 283 9.37 11.60 0.85
N ASP A 284 9.23 12.35 1.93
CA ASP A 284 9.99 13.60 2.13
C ASP A 284 11.51 13.37 2.20
N GLU A 285 11.93 12.23 2.75
CA GLU A 285 13.34 11.79 2.81
C GLU A 285 13.95 11.39 1.46
N PHE A 286 13.12 11.04 0.48
CA PHE A 286 13.59 10.58 -0.85
C PHE A 286 14.57 11.54 -1.50
N ALA A 287 14.27 12.81 -1.50
CA ALA A 287 15.11 13.82 -2.14
C ALA A 287 16.42 14.10 -1.37
N LEU A 288 16.57 13.59 -0.15
CA LEU A 288 17.79 13.69 0.64
C LEU A 288 18.73 12.51 0.41
N SER A 289 18.21 11.35 0.03
CA SER A 289 18.95 10.09 -0.10
C SER A 289 19.22 9.70 -1.54
N GLU A 290 18.29 9.97 -2.46
CA GLU A 290 18.35 9.43 -3.80
C GLU A 290 18.95 10.41 -4.81
N ASP A 291 19.76 9.91 -5.73
CA ASP A 291 20.37 10.68 -6.82
C ASP A 291 19.52 10.66 -8.10
N GLU A 292 18.52 9.76 -8.15
CA GLU A 292 17.66 9.56 -9.31
C GLU A 292 16.21 9.23 -8.91
N ALA A 293 15.28 9.66 -9.73
CA ALA A 293 13.87 9.31 -9.65
C ALA A 293 13.48 8.55 -10.91
N THR A 294 13.38 7.23 -10.80
CA THR A 294 13.02 6.35 -11.90
C THR A 294 11.51 6.16 -11.98
N LEU A 295 10.95 6.38 -13.16
CA LEU A 295 9.53 6.22 -13.51
C LEU A 295 9.44 5.15 -14.58
N ARG A 296 8.93 3.97 -14.24
CA ARG A 296 8.73 2.85 -15.17
C ARG A 296 7.28 2.74 -15.56
N PHE A 297 7.02 2.34 -16.80
CA PHE A 297 5.67 2.02 -17.24
C PHE A 297 5.36 0.54 -17.01
N TYR A 298 4.22 0.23 -16.37
CA TYR A 298 3.71 -1.15 -16.28
C TYR A 298 3.38 -1.72 -17.68
N SER A 299 2.86 -0.86 -18.55
CA SER A 299 2.57 -1.17 -19.95
C SER A 299 3.27 -0.14 -20.83
N PRO A 300 4.13 -0.55 -21.79
CA PRO A 300 4.80 0.37 -22.69
C PRO A 300 3.82 1.29 -23.42
N VAL A 301 4.22 2.53 -23.68
CA VAL A 301 3.36 3.57 -24.26
C VAL A 301 3.97 4.10 -25.55
N SER A 302 3.21 4.06 -26.65
CA SER A 302 3.60 4.74 -27.89
C SER A 302 3.31 6.25 -27.76
N ALA A 303 4.35 7.07 -27.88
CA ALA A 303 4.22 8.53 -27.77
C ALA A 303 5.25 9.27 -28.62
N SER A 304 4.91 10.47 -29.03
CA SER A 304 5.82 11.46 -29.61
C SER A 304 6.12 12.60 -28.63
N TYR A 305 5.31 12.71 -27.59
CA TYR A 305 5.43 13.78 -26.58
C TYR A 305 5.18 13.21 -25.18
N ILE A 306 5.95 13.71 -24.22
CA ILE A 306 5.76 13.46 -22.79
C ILE A 306 5.59 14.81 -22.11
N ARG A 307 4.74 14.84 -21.09
CA ARG A 307 4.57 16.03 -20.23
C ARG A 307 4.68 15.61 -18.77
N LEU A 308 5.60 16.25 -18.05
CA LEU A 308 5.71 16.13 -16.61
C LEU A 308 5.02 17.34 -16.00
N VAL A 309 3.87 17.14 -15.38
CA VAL A 309 2.99 18.22 -14.90
C VAL A 309 3.01 18.28 -13.39
N ASN A 310 2.79 19.46 -12.81
CA ASN A 310 2.76 19.67 -11.37
C ASN A 310 4.02 19.14 -10.68
N VAL A 311 5.18 19.34 -11.29
CA VAL A 311 6.47 18.96 -10.72
C VAL A 311 6.77 19.84 -9.53
N LEU A 312 6.76 19.27 -8.33
CA LEU A 312 7.03 19.95 -7.06
C LEU A 312 8.29 19.41 -6.42
N GLY A 313 9.02 20.29 -5.76
CA GLY A 313 10.18 19.92 -4.96
C GLY A 313 9.81 19.54 -3.52
N ASN A 314 10.74 18.86 -2.83
CA ASN A 314 10.59 18.50 -1.42
C ASN A 314 11.03 19.61 -0.45
N ALA A 315 11.84 20.55 -0.91
CA ALA A 315 12.43 21.57 -0.06
C ALA A 315 11.58 22.87 -0.03
N SER A 316 11.81 23.66 1.00
CA SER A 316 11.06 24.90 1.21
C SER A 316 11.39 26.03 0.25
N ARG A 317 12.41 25.88 -0.60
CA ARG A 317 12.89 26.99 -1.44
C ARG A 317 13.01 26.64 -2.91
N TYR A 318 13.74 25.60 -3.27
CA TYR A 318 14.05 25.27 -4.67
C TYR A 318 13.80 23.80 -4.99
N ILE A 319 13.51 23.54 -6.26
CA ILE A 319 13.66 22.24 -6.91
C ILE A 319 14.76 22.37 -7.96
N MET A 320 15.61 21.35 -8.09
CA MET A 320 16.68 21.29 -9.08
C MET A 320 16.70 19.95 -9.79
N LEU A 321 16.82 19.98 -11.10
CA LEU A 321 17.02 18.81 -11.94
C LEU A 321 18.31 18.95 -12.72
N GLY A 322 19.13 17.90 -12.75
CA GLY A 322 20.36 17.84 -13.53
C GLY A 322 20.11 17.33 -14.93
N GLU A 323 19.31 16.26 -15.05
CA GLU A 323 19.09 15.58 -16.34
C GLU A 323 17.73 14.90 -16.35
N ILE A 324 17.12 14.78 -17.54
CA ILE A 324 15.95 13.96 -17.80
C ILE A 324 16.31 12.97 -18.89
N LYS A 325 16.20 11.67 -18.61
CA LYS A 325 16.45 10.58 -19.53
C LYS A 325 15.17 9.87 -19.92
N VAL A 326 15.08 9.41 -21.16
CA VAL A 326 13.94 8.69 -21.71
C VAL A 326 14.37 7.31 -22.19
N PHE A 327 13.58 6.29 -21.91
CA PHE A 327 13.91 4.89 -22.20
C PHE A 327 12.82 4.20 -23.02
N LYS A 328 13.26 3.32 -23.96
CA LYS A 328 12.44 2.42 -24.75
C LYS A 328 12.88 0.97 -24.63
#